data_f2996122b511c83c39baadab7e69e0e8
#
_entry.id   f2996122b511c83c39baadab7e69e0e8
#
_cell.length_a   1.000
_cell.length_b   1.000
_cell.length_c   1.000
_cell.angle_alpha   90.00
_cell.angle_beta   90.00
_cell.angle_gamma   90.00
#
_symmetry.space_group_name_H-M   'P 1'
#
loop_
_entity.id
_entity.type
_entity.pdbx_description
1 polymer ?
#
loop_
_entity_poly.entity_id
_entity_poly.type
_entity_poly.pdbx_seq_one_letter_code
_entity_poly.pdbx_strand_id
1 'polypeptide(L)'
;MAMAAAAASITSCSVLVPVPRSGPVVNRPVAEQPVQVPRTVEDSLRIALAGGTAPKPRHVAKDSVVDVTPAEVITEATRVFGSLPSKAVVDSVAAGPGGPGGPGGPVWDMDVRSYEGHDRVERYVRIFSGSAKAPFAKSLQRQSYYAPLISAKLRAGGLPEDLTYLALIESWYDPHAYSSAAAVGMWQFMTRTARGVGLRVDWWIDERRDPVRSTEGAVRMLRGLRAQFGGSLYLAAAAYNGGDGRVSRGLALHRSDMAGVEGEDRFFALSEYNYLRPQTRDYVPKLIAAALVGKEPARYGVTFDTVAPFAYDSVRVGGSVPVAAVAAVTSTTLSQMRELNPYLLRGMTPPGESRWVRVPVGKAANFEEKFDALEPDERAAFSPVQSKKGESMSSIAKKNGLSAKQLAWYNPKVTRLKSGNLAAGQRILVPTKQAVSAAFDVPDPSIEKYPKRGKSSAKKASAKKKALAKKPAHRKRPAANR
;
A
#
# COMPACT_ATOMS: atom_id res chain seq x y z
N MET A 1 -7.17 73.37 -33.47
CA MET A 1 -5.89 72.72 -33.86
C MET A 1 -6.07 71.25 -33.53
N ALA A 2 -6.20 70.42 -34.55
CA ALA A 2 -6.45 68.99 -34.46
C ALA A 2 -5.11 68.25 -34.47
N MET A 3 -4.98 67.25 -33.62
CA MET A 3 -3.95 66.22 -33.77
C MET A 3 -4.58 64.87 -33.98
N ALA A 4 -4.34 64.31 -35.14
CA ALA A 4 -4.82 63.01 -35.59
C ALA A 4 -3.95 61.89 -34.93
N ALA A 5 -4.62 60.86 -34.40
CA ALA A 5 -3.96 59.61 -33.98
C ALA A 5 -4.02 58.61 -35.14
N ALA A 6 -2.87 58.17 -35.60
CA ALA A 6 -2.71 57.15 -36.63
C ALA A 6 -2.83 55.77 -36.00
N ALA A 7 -3.81 54.95 -36.39
CA ALA A 7 -3.92 53.54 -36.07
C ALA A 7 -3.12 52.70 -37.06
N ALA A 8 -2.13 51.95 -36.59
CA ALA A 8 -1.39 51.00 -37.40
C ALA A 8 -2.14 49.63 -37.40
N SER A 9 -2.63 49.25 -38.57
CA SER A 9 -3.20 47.94 -38.84
C SER A 9 -2.10 46.91 -39.05
N ILE A 10 -2.03 45.88 -38.25
CA ILE A 10 -1.17 44.73 -38.47
C ILE A 10 -1.93 43.70 -39.31
N THR A 11 -1.53 43.56 -40.56
CA THR A 11 -2.06 42.57 -41.50
C THR A 11 -1.42 41.21 -41.22
N SER A 12 -2.20 40.25 -40.79
CA SER A 12 -1.77 38.87 -40.58
C SER A 12 -1.76 38.13 -41.93
N CYS A 13 -0.56 37.73 -42.37
CA CYS A 13 -0.38 36.93 -43.59
C CYS A 13 -0.56 35.45 -43.24
N SER A 14 -1.70 34.86 -43.59
CA SER A 14 -1.94 33.42 -43.49
C SER A 14 -1.36 32.73 -44.72
N VAL A 15 -0.35 31.92 -44.55
CA VAL A 15 0.19 31.01 -45.58
C VAL A 15 -0.70 29.78 -45.62
N LEU A 16 -1.46 29.62 -46.69
CA LEU A 16 -2.23 28.41 -47.00
C LEU A 16 -1.30 27.33 -47.55
N VAL A 17 -1.10 26.25 -46.78
CA VAL A 17 -0.44 25.01 -47.25
C VAL A 17 -1.51 24.16 -47.95
N PRO A 18 -1.34 23.68 -49.19
CA PRO A 18 -2.33 22.85 -49.87
C PRO A 18 -2.40 21.45 -49.25
N VAL A 19 -3.63 21.01 -48.86
CA VAL A 19 -3.92 19.65 -48.39
C VAL A 19 -4.03 18.75 -49.64
N PRO A 20 -3.33 17.58 -49.69
CA PRO A 20 -3.52 16.62 -50.75
C PRO A 20 -4.89 15.95 -50.63
N ARG A 21 -5.64 15.90 -51.73
CA ARG A 21 -6.92 15.16 -51.85
C ARG A 21 -6.64 13.66 -51.78
N SER A 22 -7.03 13.03 -50.68
CA SER A 22 -7.10 11.58 -50.58
C SER A 22 -8.39 11.06 -51.23
N GLY A 23 -8.25 10.11 -52.14
CA GLY A 23 -9.37 9.34 -52.73
C GLY A 23 -10.07 8.47 -51.72
N PRO A 24 -11.22 7.87 -52.04
CA PRO A 24 -12.05 7.12 -51.10
C PRO A 24 -11.34 5.87 -50.58
N VAL A 25 -11.02 5.84 -49.30
CA VAL A 25 -10.55 4.63 -48.61
C VAL A 25 -11.79 3.76 -48.31
N VAL A 26 -11.86 2.63 -48.98
CA VAL A 26 -12.85 1.59 -48.64
C VAL A 26 -12.45 0.97 -47.31
N ASN A 27 -13.14 1.37 -46.25
CA ASN A 27 -13.04 0.72 -44.94
C ASN A 27 -13.64 -0.67 -45.01
N ARG A 28 -12.80 -1.70 -45.05
CA ARG A 28 -13.20 -3.04 -44.60
C ARG A 28 -13.16 -3.05 -43.09
N PRO A 29 -14.23 -3.48 -42.38
CA PRO A 29 -14.19 -3.63 -40.94
C PRO A 29 -13.21 -4.77 -40.60
N VAL A 30 -12.12 -4.43 -39.94
CA VAL A 30 -11.30 -5.41 -39.20
C VAL A 30 -12.17 -5.84 -38.03
N ALA A 31 -12.51 -7.12 -37.99
CA ALA A 31 -13.22 -7.69 -36.85
C ALA A 31 -12.33 -7.53 -35.61
N GLU A 32 -12.69 -6.60 -34.74
CA GLU A 32 -12.15 -6.51 -33.39
C GLU A 32 -12.52 -7.80 -32.66
N GLN A 33 -11.50 -8.61 -32.36
CA GLN A 33 -11.67 -9.67 -31.38
C GLN A 33 -11.99 -9.00 -30.03
N PRO A 34 -13.06 -9.40 -29.35
CA PRO A 34 -13.41 -8.80 -28.09
C PRO A 34 -12.29 -9.13 -27.08
N VAL A 35 -11.62 -8.07 -26.59
CA VAL A 35 -10.75 -8.16 -25.42
C VAL A 35 -11.64 -8.61 -24.27
N GLN A 36 -11.49 -9.87 -23.85
CA GLN A 36 -12.18 -10.39 -22.68
C GLN A 36 -11.63 -9.68 -21.44
N VAL A 37 -12.30 -8.60 -21.04
CA VAL A 37 -12.10 -8.01 -19.74
C VAL A 37 -12.75 -8.95 -18.71
N PRO A 38 -12.00 -9.48 -17.74
CA PRO A 38 -12.57 -10.33 -16.71
C PRO A 38 -13.70 -9.59 -15.98
N ARG A 39 -14.92 -10.12 -16.02
CA ARG A 39 -16.11 -9.45 -15.50
C ARG A 39 -16.26 -9.59 -13.98
N THR A 40 -15.55 -10.55 -13.37
CA THR A 40 -15.59 -10.78 -11.92
C THR A 40 -14.24 -11.32 -11.42
N VAL A 41 -14.01 -11.24 -10.10
CA VAL A 41 -12.87 -11.89 -9.43
C VAL A 41 -12.90 -13.41 -9.66
N GLU A 42 -14.10 -13.98 -9.81
CA GLU A 42 -14.33 -15.39 -10.11
C GLU A 42 -13.88 -15.79 -11.52
N ASP A 43 -14.02 -14.91 -12.51
CA ASP A 43 -13.51 -15.11 -13.86
C ASP A 43 -11.97 -15.08 -13.91
N SER A 44 -11.35 -14.23 -13.12
CA SER A 44 -9.90 -14.20 -12.94
C SER A 44 -9.37 -15.47 -12.26
N LEU A 45 -10.11 -16.02 -11.31
CA LEU A 45 -9.82 -17.31 -10.65
C LEU A 45 -10.05 -18.50 -11.60
N ARG A 46 -11.08 -18.50 -12.45
CA ARG A 46 -11.32 -19.53 -13.44
C ARG A 46 -10.24 -19.58 -14.52
N ILE A 47 -9.76 -18.42 -14.98
CA ILE A 47 -8.66 -18.35 -15.97
C ILE A 47 -7.36 -18.88 -15.36
N ALA A 48 -7.10 -18.60 -14.08
CA ALA A 48 -5.93 -19.13 -13.38
C ALA A 48 -6.01 -20.65 -13.10
N LEU A 49 -7.22 -21.23 -13.03
CA LEU A 49 -7.46 -22.65 -12.77
C LEU A 49 -7.56 -23.51 -14.04
N ALA A 50 -7.78 -22.92 -15.21
CA ALA A 50 -7.92 -23.67 -16.48
C ALA A 50 -6.59 -24.17 -17.06
N GLY A 51 -5.44 -23.80 -16.50
CA GLY A 51 -4.11 -24.21 -16.95
C GLY A 51 -3.36 -25.21 -16.06
N GLY A 52 -3.99 -25.78 -15.02
CA GLY A 52 -3.31 -26.69 -14.10
C GLY A 52 -4.22 -27.78 -13.56
N THR A 53 -3.75 -29.05 -13.60
CA THR A 53 -4.37 -30.19 -12.94
C THR A 53 -4.70 -29.86 -11.48
N ALA A 54 -5.98 -29.99 -11.11
CA ALA A 54 -6.51 -29.70 -9.79
C ALA A 54 -5.77 -30.47 -8.67
N PRO A 55 -5.15 -29.81 -7.72
CA PRO A 55 -4.68 -30.49 -6.51
C PRO A 55 -5.87 -30.79 -5.60
N LYS A 56 -5.91 -32.04 -5.10
CA LYS A 56 -6.88 -32.52 -4.10
C LYS A 56 -7.04 -31.53 -2.93
N PRO A 57 -8.23 -31.35 -2.35
CA PRO A 57 -8.46 -30.43 -1.27
C PRO A 57 -7.61 -30.79 -0.05
N ARG A 58 -6.60 -30.00 0.22
CA ARG A 58 -5.85 -30.09 1.48
C ARG A 58 -6.64 -29.40 2.59
N HIS A 59 -6.87 -30.12 3.67
CA HIS A 59 -7.46 -29.60 4.90
C HIS A 59 -6.86 -28.24 5.26
N VAL A 60 -7.72 -27.22 5.37
CA VAL A 60 -7.38 -25.89 5.86
C VAL A 60 -6.97 -26.00 7.31
N ALA A 61 -5.71 -25.80 7.58
CA ALA A 61 -5.20 -25.77 8.93
C ALA A 61 -5.54 -24.42 9.58
N LYS A 62 -5.86 -24.48 10.87
CA LYS A 62 -6.13 -23.32 11.72
C LYS A 62 -4.95 -22.37 11.70
N ASP A 63 -5.16 -21.16 11.14
CA ASP A 63 -4.21 -20.07 11.20
C ASP A 63 -4.02 -19.61 12.65
N SER A 64 -2.79 -19.49 13.07
CA SER A 64 -2.46 -18.84 14.34
C SER A 64 -2.72 -17.33 14.17
N VAL A 65 -3.76 -16.85 14.84
CA VAL A 65 -4.07 -15.42 14.95
C VAL A 65 -3.01 -14.79 15.84
N VAL A 66 -2.33 -13.78 15.35
CA VAL A 66 -1.59 -12.85 16.21
C VAL A 66 -2.66 -11.91 16.76
N ASP A 67 -2.99 -12.10 18.02
CA ASP A 67 -3.92 -11.24 18.75
C ASP A 67 -3.14 -9.96 19.09
N VAL A 68 -3.38 -8.89 18.34
CA VAL A 68 -2.70 -7.60 18.56
C VAL A 68 -3.33 -6.95 19.78
N THR A 69 -2.64 -7.00 20.90
CA THR A 69 -3.09 -6.36 22.15
C THR A 69 -3.00 -4.82 22.04
N PRO A 70 -3.73 -4.05 22.86
CA PRO A 70 -3.57 -2.60 22.92
C PRO A 70 -2.12 -2.14 23.14
N ALA A 71 -1.32 -2.91 23.86
CA ALA A 71 0.10 -2.65 24.08
C ALA A 71 0.92 -2.81 22.77
N GLU A 72 0.59 -3.79 21.92
CA GLU A 72 1.25 -3.96 20.61
C GLU A 72 0.88 -2.86 19.63
N VAL A 73 -0.37 -2.36 19.66
CA VAL A 73 -0.79 -1.18 18.88
C VAL A 73 0.01 0.06 19.30
N ILE A 74 0.24 0.25 20.59
CA ILE A 74 1.03 1.37 21.15
C ILE A 74 2.52 1.19 20.79
N THR A 75 3.06 -0.03 20.88
CA THR A 75 4.47 -0.33 20.57
C THR A 75 4.75 -0.14 19.08
N GLU A 76 3.87 -0.60 18.20
CA GLU A 76 3.96 -0.40 16.75
C GLU A 76 3.86 1.09 16.39
N ALA A 77 2.93 1.81 16.98
CA ALA A 77 2.79 3.26 16.83
C ALA A 77 4.08 4.00 17.26
N THR A 78 4.66 3.65 18.39
CA THR A 78 5.90 4.26 18.89
C THR A 78 7.09 4.00 17.97
N ARG A 79 7.21 2.81 17.40
CA ARG A 79 8.26 2.44 16.45
C ARG A 79 8.17 3.19 15.12
N VAL A 80 6.93 3.44 14.63
CA VAL A 80 6.66 4.13 13.37
C VAL A 80 6.90 5.63 13.48
N PHE A 81 6.64 6.23 14.66
CA PHE A 81 6.71 7.68 14.86
C PHE A 81 8.13 8.24 15.09
N GLY A 82 9.16 7.41 15.22
CA GLY A 82 10.54 7.86 15.37
C GLY A 82 11.14 8.57 14.13
N SER A 83 10.45 8.55 12.99
CA SER A 83 10.98 9.01 11.69
C SER A 83 10.16 10.13 11.02
N LEU A 84 9.48 11.01 11.79
CA LEU A 84 8.80 12.16 11.20
C LEU A 84 9.79 13.29 10.86
N PRO A 85 9.63 13.95 9.70
CA PRO A 85 10.48 15.07 9.32
C PRO A 85 10.30 16.24 10.28
N SER A 86 11.40 16.94 10.55
CA SER A 86 11.46 18.13 11.41
C SER A 86 10.72 19.32 10.79
N LYS A 87 10.24 20.18 11.64
CA LYS A 87 9.37 21.36 11.55
C LYS A 87 9.72 22.45 10.49
N ALA A 88 10.43 22.19 9.43
CA ALA A 88 11.04 23.20 8.58
C ALA A 88 10.34 23.52 7.25
N VAL A 89 9.08 23.16 7.02
CA VAL A 89 8.34 23.57 5.80
C VAL A 89 6.88 23.92 6.15
N VAL A 90 6.64 24.86 7.03
CA VAL A 90 5.28 25.35 7.30
C VAL A 90 5.32 26.88 7.50
N ASP A 91 5.60 27.63 6.45
CA ASP A 91 5.16 29.03 6.38
C ASP A 91 4.88 29.35 4.90
N SER A 92 3.67 29.08 4.51
CA SER A 92 2.88 29.72 3.47
C SER A 92 1.97 28.71 2.75
N VAL A 93 0.75 28.53 3.25
CA VAL A 93 -0.48 28.52 2.44
C VAL A 93 -1.69 28.63 3.38
N ALA A 94 -2.36 29.75 3.25
CA ALA A 94 -3.59 30.06 3.96
C ALA A 94 -4.76 29.12 3.60
N ALA A 95 -5.50 28.76 4.65
CA ALA A 95 -6.94 28.48 4.71
C ALA A 95 -7.63 27.98 3.45
N GLY A 96 -7.72 26.64 3.30
CA GLY A 96 -8.84 26.01 2.63
C GLY A 96 -10.04 25.91 3.58
N PRO A 97 -11.31 25.90 3.10
CA PRO A 97 -12.51 25.93 3.94
C PRO A 97 -12.72 24.59 4.64
N GLY A 98 -12.55 24.55 5.96
CA GLY A 98 -12.73 23.34 6.77
C GLY A 98 -12.12 23.41 8.17
N GLY A 99 -12.15 24.61 8.80
CA GLY A 99 -11.84 24.73 10.23
C GLY A 99 -12.97 24.13 11.09
N PRO A 100 -12.68 23.72 12.36
CA PRO A 100 -13.67 23.12 13.24
C PRO A 100 -14.74 24.12 13.64
N GLY A 101 -16.01 23.81 13.32
CA GLY A 101 -17.17 24.40 14.00
C GLY A 101 -17.84 25.59 13.34
N GLY A 102 -18.40 25.43 12.15
CA GLY A 102 -19.55 26.22 11.68
C GLY A 102 -20.87 25.49 11.96
N PRO A 103 -22.06 26.12 11.78
CA PRO A 103 -23.36 25.52 12.01
C PRO A 103 -23.66 24.41 10.99
N GLY A 104 -23.18 23.20 11.26
CA GLY A 104 -23.27 21.97 10.50
C GLY A 104 -22.12 21.09 10.96
N GLY A 105 -22.39 20.16 11.86
CA GLY A 105 -21.41 19.16 12.31
C GLY A 105 -20.81 18.37 11.15
N PRO A 106 -19.82 17.50 11.41
CA PRO A 106 -19.14 16.73 10.35
C PRO A 106 -20.16 15.94 9.52
N VAL A 107 -20.01 16.00 8.20
CA VAL A 107 -20.81 15.20 7.29
C VAL A 107 -20.34 13.74 7.39
N TRP A 108 -21.26 12.83 7.66
CA TRP A 108 -21.03 11.39 7.73
C TRP A 108 -21.55 10.73 6.46
N ASP A 109 -20.70 10.05 5.73
CA ASP A 109 -21.07 9.30 4.53
C ASP A 109 -21.01 7.77 4.75
N MET A 110 -20.67 7.34 5.96
CA MET A 110 -20.91 6.02 6.53
C MET A 110 -21.80 6.13 7.77
N ASP A 111 -22.56 5.09 8.06
CA ASP A 111 -23.42 5.03 9.27
C ASP A 111 -22.62 4.72 10.53
N VAL A 112 -21.83 5.70 10.97
CA VAL A 112 -21.01 5.53 12.19
C VAL A 112 -21.79 5.85 13.48
N ARG A 113 -22.80 6.72 13.38
CA ARG A 113 -23.53 7.23 14.55
C ARG A 113 -24.44 6.19 15.20
N SER A 114 -25.11 5.37 14.39
CA SER A 114 -25.97 4.30 14.88
C SER A 114 -25.22 3.26 15.73
N TYR A 115 -23.90 3.18 15.58
CA TYR A 115 -23.04 2.20 16.28
C TYR A 115 -22.12 2.84 17.32
N GLU A 116 -22.26 4.14 17.60
CA GLU A 116 -21.40 4.85 18.57
C GLU A 116 -21.45 4.21 19.97
N GLY A 117 -22.64 3.78 20.43
CA GLY A 117 -22.85 3.12 21.73
C GLY A 117 -22.53 1.61 21.75
N HIS A 118 -22.02 1.04 20.68
CA HIS A 118 -21.67 -0.39 20.67
C HIS A 118 -20.38 -0.63 21.50
N ASP A 119 -20.39 -1.59 22.42
CA ASP A 119 -19.31 -1.84 23.39
C ASP A 119 -17.90 -1.88 22.78
N ARG A 120 -17.75 -2.56 21.61
CA ARG A 120 -16.46 -2.64 20.92
C ARG A 120 -16.04 -1.32 20.31
N VAL A 121 -16.98 -0.49 19.84
CA VAL A 121 -16.71 0.86 19.32
C VAL A 121 -16.26 1.75 20.46
N GLU A 122 -17.00 1.81 21.57
CA GLU A 122 -16.63 2.57 22.76
C GLU A 122 -15.25 2.16 23.31
N ARG A 123 -14.94 0.87 23.31
CA ARG A 123 -13.62 0.38 23.71
C ARG A 123 -12.50 1.04 22.86
N TYR A 124 -12.65 1.10 21.54
CA TYR A 124 -11.65 1.72 20.65
C TYR A 124 -11.67 3.24 20.76
N VAL A 125 -12.80 3.88 20.98
CA VAL A 125 -12.88 5.31 21.30
C VAL A 125 -12.04 5.62 22.56
N ARG A 126 -12.22 4.84 23.65
CA ARG A 126 -11.41 4.99 24.87
C ARG A 126 -9.90 4.76 24.63
N ILE A 127 -9.53 3.84 23.73
CA ILE A 127 -8.13 3.62 23.37
C ILE A 127 -7.58 4.84 22.62
N PHE A 128 -8.26 5.31 21.57
CA PHE A 128 -7.79 6.41 20.73
C PHE A 128 -7.78 7.76 21.43
N SER A 129 -8.72 8.01 22.35
CA SER A 129 -8.76 9.22 23.16
C SER A 129 -7.95 9.15 24.47
N GLY A 130 -7.50 7.95 24.86
CA GLY A 130 -6.77 7.68 26.08
C GLY A 130 -5.34 7.18 25.83
N SER A 131 -5.11 5.88 25.99
CA SER A 131 -3.76 5.28 25.95
C SER A 131 -3.03 5.46 24.60
N ALA A 132 -3.76 5.53 23.49
CA ALA A 132 -3.20 5.78 22.16
C ALA A 132 -3.41 7.22 21.67
N LYS A 133 -3.78 8.18 22.54
CA LYS A 133 -4.11 9.57 22.16
C LYS A 133 -2.99 10.26 21.39
N ALA A 134 -1.78 10.22 21.90
CA ALA A 134 -0.64 10.89 21.26
C ALA A 134 -0.29 10.30 19.87
N PRO A 135 -0.13 8.96 19.69
CA PRO A 135 0.05 8.39 18.36
C PRO A 135 -1.17 8.61 17.44
N PHE A 136 -2.40 8.61 17.97
CA PHE A 136 -3.60 8.90 17.18
C PHE A 136 -3.59 10.33 16.65
N ALA A 137 -3.28 11.33 17.50
CA ALA A 137 -3.12 12.73 17.10
C ALA A 137 -2.09 12.91 15.98
N LYS A 138 -0.92 12.23 16.08
CA LYS A 138 0.09 12.22 15.00
C LYS A 138 -0.44 11.59 13.73
N SER A 139 -1.30 10.57 13.82
CA SER A 139 -1.90 9.98 12.63
C SER A 139 -2.91 10.90 11.97
N LEU A 140 -3.65 11.73 12.74
CA LEU A 140 -4.52 12.76 12.19
C LEU A 140 -3.73 13.87 11.49
N GLN A 141 -2.54 14.22 11.99
CA GLN A 141 -1.63 15.11 11.28
C GLN A 141 -1.21 14.54 9.93
N ARG A 142 -0.85 13.23 9.85
CA ARG A 142 -0.59 12.56 8.57
C ARG A 142 -1.84 12.45 7.70
N GLN A 143 -3.00 12.25 8.30
CA GLN A 143 -4.26 12.27 7.58
C GLN A 143 -4.44 13.60 6.86
N SER A 144 -4.22 14.74 7.54
CA SER A 144 -4.35 16.05 6.89
C SER A 144 -3.45 16.20 5.65
N TYR A 145 -2.29 15.54 5.64
CA TYR A 145 -1.39 15.50 4.49
C TYR A 145 -1.97 14.68 3.32
N TYR A 146 -2.52 13.49 3.58
CA TYR A 146 -2.98 12.58 2.54
C TYR A 146 -4.48 12.65 2.26
N ALA A 147 -5.31 13.19 3.15
CA ALA A 147 -6.77 13.18 3.04
C ALA A 147 -7.29 13.77 1.73
N PRO A 148 -6.82 14.92 1.22
CA PRO A 148 -7.33 15.47 -0.04
C PRO A 148 -7.16 14.50 -1.22
N LEU A 149 -6.01 13.83 -1.30
CA LEU A 149 -5.72 12.81 -2.33
C LEU A 149 -6.64 11.59 -2.17
N ILE A 150 -6.76 11.06 -0.94
CA ILE A 150 -7.51 9.84 -0.65
C ILE A 150 -9.00 10.08 -0.87
N SER A 151 -9.56 11.17 -0.31
CA SER A 151 -10.96 11.56 -0.45
C SER A 151 -11.35 11.76 -1.91
N ALA A 152 -10.52 12.48 -2.68
CA ALA A 152 -10.79 12.66 -4.11
C ALA A 152 -10.87 11.32 -4.87
N LYS A 153 -9.99 10.36 -4.56
CA LYS A 153 -10.00 9.04 -5.20
C LYS A 153 -11.16 8.15 -4.73
N LEU A 154 -11.53 8.21 -3.46
CA LEU A 154 -12.70 7.49 -2.92
C LEU A 154 -13.98 8.02 -3.59
N ARG A 155 -14.16 9.35 -3.61
CA ARG A 155 -15.30 10.01 -4.27
C ARG A 155 -15.38 9.65 -5.75
N ALA A 156 -14.28 9.76 -6.49
CA ALA A 156 -14.21 9.37 -7.90
C ALA A 156 -14.52 7.88 -8.12
N GLY A 157 -14.28 7.04 -7.13
CA GLY A 157 -14.63 5.62 -7.11
C GLY A 157 -16.06 5.32 -6.68
N GLY A 158 -16.89 6.33 -6.33
CA GLY A 158 -18.24 6.13 -5.81
C GLY A 158 -18.27 5.50 -4.42
N LEU A 159 -17.23 5.76 -3.62
CA LEU A 159 -17.08 5.26 -2.25
C LEU A 159 -17.15 6.41 -1.24
N PRO A 160 -17.67 6.16 -0.03
CA PRO A 160 -17.62 7.12 1.07
C PRO A 160 -16.21 7.58 1.39
N GLU A 161 -16.07 8.88 1.66
CA GLU A 161 -14.77 9.46 2.05
C GLU A 161 -14.32 9.01 3.46
N ASP A 162 -15.27 8.62 4.30
CA ASP A 162 -15.01 8.04 5.63
C ASP A 162 -14.19 6.75 5.58
N LEU A 163 -14.14 6.06 4.43
CA LEU A 163 -13.24 4.93 4.21
C LEU A 163 -11.74 5.34 4.24
N THR A 164 -11.43 6.64 4.29
CA THR A 164 -10.07 7.11 4.56
C THR A 164 -9.53 6.57 5.89
N TYR A 165 -10.41 6.38 6.88
CA TYR A 165 -10.03 5.82 8.19
C TYR A 165 -9.57 4.36 8.14
N LEU A 166 -9.77 3.64 7.03
CA LEU A 166 -9.13 2.35 6.82
C LEU A 166 -7.60 2.49 6.77
N ALA A 167 -7.07 3.48 6.02
CA ALA A 167 -5.63 3.71 5.98
C ALA A 167 -5.07 4.11 7.36
N LEU A 168 -5.88 4.79 8.19
CA LEU A 168 -5.51 5.09 9.56
C LEU A 168 -5.37 3.81 10.39
N ILE A 169 -6.38 2.94 10.40
CA ILE A 169 -6.36 1.73 11.24
C ILE A 169 -5.43 0.64 10.73
N GLU A 170 -5.01 0.69 9.45
CA GLU A 170 -4.05 -0.25 8.85
C GLU A 170 -2.61 0.13 9.17
N SER A 171 -2.27 1.40 9.07
CA SER A 171 -0.86 1.83 9.14
C SER A 171 -0.62 3.20 9.76
N TRP A 172 -1.63 3.87 10.29
CA TRP A 172 -1.52 5.27 10.71
C TRP A 172 -1.08 6.20 9.54
N TYR A 173 -1.54 5.92 8.32
CA TYR A 173 -1.16 6.61 7.06
C TYR A 173 0.35 6.53 6.75
N ASP A 174 1.06 5.47 7.13
CA ASP A 174 2.48 5.33 6.84
C ASP A 174 2.72 4.59 5.51
N PRO A 175 3.26 5.27 4.47
CA PRO A 175 3.60 4.62 3.22
C PRO A 175 4.77 3.63 3.33
N HIS A 176 5.55 3.72 4.41
CA HIS A 176 6.69 2.84 4.66
C HIS A 176 6.35 1.66 5.58
N ALA A 177 5.14 1.60 6.12
CA ALA A 177 4.72 0.53 7.03
C ALA A 177 4.99 -0.86 6.44
N TYR A 178 5.50 -1.76 7.29
CA TYR A 178 5.80 -3.14 6.94
C TYR A 178 5.42 -4.05 8.09
N SER A 179 4.39 -4.87 7.91
CA SER A 179 3.93 -5.77 8.96
C SER A 179 4.77 -7.05 9.06
N SER A 180 4.62 -7.77 10.17
CA SER A 180 5.22 -9.11 10.37
C SER A 180 4.77 -10.12 9.32
N ALA A 181 3.57 -9.93 8.74
CA ALA A 181 3.04 -10.74 7.66
C ALA A 181 3.49 -10.28 6.26
N ALA A 182 4.35 -9.24 6.16
CA ALA A 182 4.81 -8.62 4.92
C ALA A 182 3.71 -7.88 4.13
N ALA A 183 2.67 -7.40 4.82
CA ALA A 183 1.80 -6.36 4.27
C ALA A 183 2.54 -5.02 4.27
N VAL A 184 2.30 -4.16 3.26
CA VAL A 184 3.12 -2.98 3.00
C VAL A 184 2.27 -1.75 2.68
N GLY A 185 2.74 -0.59 3.18
CA GLY A 185 2.24 0.74 2.83
C GLY A 185 0.99 1.14 3.60
N MET A 186 0.43 2.29 3.23
CA MET A 186 -0.71 2.87 3.93
C MET A 186 -1.92 1.94 4.02
N TRP A 187 -2.15 1.15 2.98
CA TRP A 187 -3.29 0.25 2.82
C TRP A 187 -2.98 -1.21 3.19
N GLN A 188 -1.78 -1.49 3.69
CA GLN A 188 -1.31 -2.80 4.14
C GLN A 188 -1.59 -3.96 3.14
N PHE A 189 -1.30 -3.74 1.87
CA PHE A 189 -1.49 -4.78 0.87
C PHE A 189 -0.44 -5.90 0.97
N MET A 190 -0.93 -7.14 0.97
CA MET A 190 -0.09 -8.30 0.65
C MET A 190 0.31 -8.28 -0.82
N THR A 191 1.48 -8.82 -1.17
CA THR A 191 1.99 -8.81 -2.56
C THR A 191 1.00 -9.36 -3.57
N ARG A 192 0.36 -10.50 -3.28
CA ARG A 192 -0.65 -11.11 -4.16
C ARG A 192 -1.87 -10.21 -4.35
N THR A 193 -2.40 -9.67 -3.26
CA THR A 193 -3.54 -8.75 -3.31
C THR A 193 -3.21 -7.50 -4.11
N ALA A 194 -2.04 -6.90 -3.86
CA ALA A 194 -1.56 -5.74 -4.60
C ALA A 194 -1.54 -5.96 -6.11
N ARG A 195 -0.96 -7.09 -6.55
CA ARG A 195 -0.94 -7.47 -7.97
C ARG A 195 -2.34 -7.71 -8.51
N GLY A 196 -3.23 -8.35 -7.73
CA GLY A 196 -4.62 -8.58 -8.10
C GLY A 196 -5.43 -7.29 -8.31
N VAL A 197 -5.09 -6.22 -7.62
CA VAL A 197 -5.69 -4.89 -7.82
C VAL A 197 -4.88 -3.98 -8.76
N GLY A 198 -3.95 -4.56 -9.54
CA GLY A 198 -3.21 -3.86 -10.58
C GLY A 198 -2.07 -2.95 -10.08
N LEU A 199 -1.49 -3.26 -8.91
CA LEU A 199 -0.29 -2.60 -8.42
C LEU A 199 0.97 -3.36 -8.87
N ARG A 200 1.98 -2.63 -9.29
CA ARG A 200 3.28 -3.20 -9.60
C ARG A 200 4.06 -3.46 -8.31
N VAL A 201 4.53 -4.69 -8.14
CA VAL A 201 5.39 -5.10 -7.03
C VAL A 201 6.50 -5.99 -7.58
N ASP A 202 7.69 -5.43 -7.68
CA ASP A 202 8.90 -6.12 -8.14
C ASP A 202 10.15 -5.63 -7.38
N TRP A 203 11.33 -6.04 -7.82
CA TRP A 203 12.59 -5.69 -7.19
C TRP A 203 12.89 -4.18 -7.13
N TRP A 204 12.45 -3.42 -8.15
CA TRP A 204 12.72 -2.00 -8.31
C TRP A 204 11.61 -1.12 -7.78
N ILE A 205 10.37 -1.59 -7.94
CA ILE A 205 9.14 -0.83 -7.70
C ILE A 205 8.24 -1.59 -6.73
N ASP A 206 7.78 -0.89 -5.68
CA ASP A 206 6.71 -1.38 -4.81
C ASP A 206 5.61 -0.31 -4.71
N GLU A 207 4.61 -0.38 -5.58
CA GLU A 207 3.50 0.58 -5.63
C GLU A 207 2.56 0.50 -4.42
N ARG A 208 2.75 -0.48 -3.53
CA ARG A 208 2.05 -0.50 -2.23
C ARG A 208 2.46 0.67 -1.34
N ARG A 209 3.67 1.18 -1.54
CA ARG A 209 4.25 2.35 -0.86
C ARG A 209 3.86 3.67 -1.49
N ASP A 210 3.37 3.64 -2.73
CA ASP A 210 2.97 4.84 -3.46
C ASP A 210 1.59 5.33 -2.96
N PRO A 211 1.47 6.52 -2.35
CA PRO A 211 0.20 7.04 -1.84
C PRO A 211 -0.89 7.11 -2.91
N VAL A 212 -0.51 7.47 -4.15
CA VAL A 212 -1.45 7.63 -5.27
C VAL A 212 -1.92 6.26 -5.78
N ARG A 213 -0.95 5.38 -6.12
CA ARG A 213 -1.23 4.08 -6.73
C ARG A 213 -1.89 3.11 -5.75
N SER A 214 -1.40 3.09 -4.49
CA SER A 214 -1.99 2.20 -3.48
C SER A 214 -3.42 2.60 -3.13
N THR A 215 -3.74 3.90 -3.10
CA THR A 215 -5.13 4.36 -2.92
C THR A 215 -6.01 3.94 -4.09
N GLU A 216 -5.54 4.02 -5.35
CA GLU A 216 -6.28 3.49 -6.49
C GLU A 216 -6.54 1.98 -6.38
N GLY A 217 -5.55 1.23 -5.89
CA GLY A 217 -5.70 -0.20 -5.59
C GLY A 217 -6.76 -0.46 -4.52
N ALA A 218 -6.75 0.34 -3.44
CA ALA A 218 -7.73 0.24 -2.36
C ALA A 218 -9.15 0.55 -2.84
N VAL A 219 -9.32 1.61 -3.64
CA VAL A 219 -10.61 1.94 -4.25
C VAL A 219 -11.14 0.79 -5.11
N ARG A 220 -10.29 0.20 -5.97
CA ARG A 220 -10.70 -0.95 -6.79
C ARG A 220 -11.15 -2.13 -5.94
N MET A 221 -10.38 -2.46 -4.89
CA MET A 221 -10.72 -3.56 -3.99
C MET A 221 -12.01 -3.31 -3.22
N LEU A 222 -12.15 -2.15 -2.60
CA LEU A 222 -13.34 -1.78 -1.80
C LEU A 222 -14.60 -1.73 -2.64
N ARG A 223 -14.55 -1.21 -3.88
CA ARG A 223 -15.69 -1.26 -4.81
C ARG A 223 -16.14 -2.69 -5.10
N GLY A 224 -15.18 -3.58 -5.40
CA GLY A 224 -15.47 -5.00 -5.64
C GLY A 224 -16.11 -5.67 -4.44
N LEU A 225 -15.53 -5.45 -3.25
CA LEU A 225 -16.05 -6.00 -2.00
C LEU A 225 -17.45 -5.44 -1.67
N ARG A 226 -17.65 -4.12 -1.80
CA ARG A 226 -18.96 -3.52 -1.57
C ARG A 226 -20.04 -4.12 -2.48
N ALA A 227 -19.73 -4.28 -3.78
CA ALA A 227 -20.65 -4.92 -4.72
C ALA A 227 -20.94 -6.39 -4.36
N GLN A 228 -19.90 -7.16 -3.96
CA GLN A 228 -20.03 -8.55 -3.55
C GLN A 228 -20.94 -8.73 -2.32
N PHE A 229 -20.92 -7.78 -1.39
CA PHE A 229 -21.68 -7.84 -0.14
C PHE A 229 -23.00 -7.02 -0.19
N GLY A 230 -23.54 -6.78 -1.39
CA GLY A 230 -24.85 -6.14 -1.55
C GLY A 230 -24.91 -4.68 -1.09
N GLY A 231 -23.79 -3.96 -1.20
CA GLY A 231 -23.70 -2.55 -0.83
C GLY A 231 -23.17 -2.29 0.59
N SER A 232 -23.14 -3.29 1.49
CA SER A 232 -22.66 -3.12 2.85
C SER A 232 -21.17 -2.76 2.89
N LEU A 233 -20.86 -1.62 3.49
CA LEU A 233 -19.50 -1.12 3.70
C LEU A 233 -18.80 -1.88 4.84
N TYR A 234 -19.54 -2.27 5.87
CA TYR A 234 -18.98 -2.97 7.01
C TYR A 234 -18.61 -4.40 6.69
N LEU A 235 -19.43 -5.11 5.91
CA LEU A 235 -19.05 -6.42 5.38
C LEU A 235 -17.88 -6.31 4.39
N ALA A 236 -17.83 -5.25 3.58
CA ALA A 236 -16.69 -4.99 2.69
C ALA A 236 -15.41 -4.70 3.48
N ALA A 237 -15.47 -3.90 4.55
CA ALA A 237 -14.34 -3.63 5.42
C ALA A 237 -13.87 -4.91 6.18
N ALA A 238 -14.81 -5.70 6.68
CA ALA A 238 -14.49 -7.00 7.29
C ALA A 238 -13.82 -7.96 6.29
N ALA A 239 -14.26 -7.96 5.04
CA ALA A 239 -13.69 -8.77 3.97
C ALA A 239 -12.31 -8.26 3.52
N TYR A 240 -12.09 -6.94 3.53
CA TYR A 240 -10.78 -6.35 3.30
C TYR A 240 -9.73 -6.90 4.28
N ASN A 241 -10.05 -6.93 5.58
CA ASN A 241 -9.17 -7.46 6.63
C ASN A 241 -9.12 -8.99 6.67
N GLY A 242 -10.29 -9.65 6.71
CA GLY A 242 -10.43 -11.08 6.99
C GLY A 242 -10.44 -12.00 5.77
N GLY A 243 -10.56 -11.41 4.57
CA GLY A 243 -10.76 -12.09 3.30
C GLY A 243 -12.24 -12.36 2.99
N ASP A 244 -12.61 -12.04 1.76
CA ASP A 244 -13.99 -12.15 1.21
C ASP A 244 -14.59 -13.54 1.35
N GLY A 245 -13.81 -14.57 1.04
CA GLY A 245 -14.25 -15.96 1.15
C GLY A 245 -14.59 -16.40 2.59
N ARG A 246 -13.95 -15.79 3.61
CA ARG A 246 -14.28 -16.08 5.00
C ARG A 246 -15.61 -15.41 5.39
N VAL A 247 -15.78 -14.13 5.06
CA VAL A 247 -17.01 -13.39 5.35
C VAL A 247 -18.19 -14.03 4.63
N SER A 248 -18.07 -14.35 3.34
CA SER A 248 -19.13 -15.02 2.56
C SER A 248 -19.54 -16.37 3.15
N ARG A 249 -18.56 -17.21 3.56
CA ARG A 249 -18.86 -18.49 4.21
C ARG A 249 -19.51 -18.30 5.58
N GLY A 250 -19.11 -17.29 6.35
CA GLY A 250 -19.75 -16.97 7.62
C GLY A 250 -21.23 -16.61 7.47
N LEU A 251 -21.52 -15.73 6.50
CA LEU A 251 -22.90 -15.33 6.16
C LEU A 251 -23.74 -16.53 5.68
N ALA A 252 -23.14 -17.43 4.90
CA ALA A 252 -23.84 -18.63 4.45
C ALA A 252 -24.12 -19.62 5.57
N LEU A 253 -23.16 -19.79 6.49
CA LEU A 253 -23.27 -20.72 7.63
C LEU A 253 -24.36 -20.28 8.64
N HIS A 254 -24.48 -18.96 8.87
CA HIS A 254 -25.42 -18.41 9.85
C HIS A 254 -26.64 -17.75 9.19
N ARG A 255 -26.98 -18.16 7.95
CA ARG A 255 -28.08 -17.56 7.20
C ARG A 255 -29.41 -17.63 7.92
N SER A 256 -29.75 -18.77 8.52
CA SER A 256 -30.99 -18.97 9.27
C SER A 256 -31.04 -18.10 10.52
N ASP A 257 -29.92 -18.02 11.24
CA ASP A 257 -29.84 -17.30 12.53
C ASP A 257 -29.86 -15.77 12.33
N MET A 258 -29.51 -15.33 11.13
CA MET A 258 -29.46 -13.92 10.71
C MET A 258 -30.65 -13.55 9.79
N ALA A 259 -31.72 -14.35 9.77
CA ALA A 259 -32.91 -14.06 8.99
C ALA A 259 -33.55 -12.71 9.43
N GLY A 260 -33.81 -11.82 8.47
CA GLY A 260 -34.35 -10.48 8.75
C GLY A 260 -33.31 -9.43 9.16
N VAL A 261 -32.02 -9.79 9.30
CA VAL A 261 -30.95 -8.82 9.54
C VAL A 261 -30.47 -8.25 8.21
N GLU A 262 -30.53 -6.93 8.06
CA GLU A 262 -30.23 -6.24 6.81
C GLU A 262 -29.12 -5.19 6.99
N GLY A 263 -28.69 -4.61 5.89
CA GLY A 263 -27.74 -3.49 5.85
C GLY A 263 -26.43 -3.77 6.58
N GLU A 264 -26.00 -2.83 7.38
CA GLU A 264 -24.75 -2.87 8.14
C GLU A 264 -24.85 -3.73 9.42
N ASP A 265 -26.04 -3.95 9.95
CA ASP A 265 -26.29 -4.85 11.09
C ASP A 265 -25.85 -6.28 10.81
N ARG A 266 -25.82 -6.68 9.54
CA ARG A 266 -25.31 -7.99 9.13
C ARG A 266 -23.87 -8.25 9.56
N PHE A 267 -23.02 -7.21 9.57
CA PHE A 267 -21.66 -7.37 10.09
C PHE A 267 -21.68 -7.60 11.59
N PHE A 268 -22.41 -6.81 12.35
CA PHE A 268 -22.46 -6.91 13.81
C PHE A 268 -23.05 -8.26 14.24
N ALA A 269 -24.16 -8.68 13.65
CA ALA A 269 -24.73 -10.01 13.89
C ALA A 269 -23.72 -11.13 13.59
N LEU A 270 -23.03 -11.08 12.42
CA LEU A 270 -22.01 -12.08 12.08
C LEU A 270 -20.83 -12.05 13.06
N SER A 271 -20.50 -10.88 13.61
CA SER A 271 -19.37 -10.73 14.54
C SER A 271 -19.59 -11.32 15.91
N GLU A 272 -20.84 -11.63 16.30
CA GLU A 272 -21.16 -12.32 17.57
C GLU A 272 -20.82 -13.80 17.52
N TYR A 273 -20.79 -14.39 16.33
CA TYR A 273 -20.35 -15.78 16.19
C TYR A 273 -18.82 -15.90 16.22
N ASN A 274 -18.29 -16.94 16.87
CA ASN A 274 -16.85 -17.22 16.91
C ASN A 274 -16.27 -17.75 15.57
N TYR A 275 -16.92 -17.40 14.45
CA TYR A 275 -16.51 -17.81 13.11
C TYR A 275 -15.47 -16.85 12.52
N LEU A 276 -15.68 -15.55 12.64
CA LEU A 276 -14.70 -14.54 12.25
C LEU A 276 -13.54 -14.53 13.25
N ARG A 277 -12.34 -14.22 12.76
CA ARG A 277 -11.16 -14.00 13.62
C ARG A 277 -11.42 -12.82 14.56
N PRO A 278 -10.89 -12.82 15.80
CA PRO A 278 -11.02 -11.68 16.72
C PRO A 278 -10.64 -10.36 16.06
N GLN A 279 -9.50 -10.30 15.37
CA GLN A 279 -9.07 -9.12 14.62
C GLN A 279 -10.13 -8.61 13.62
N THR A 280 -10.78 -9.52 12.89
CA THR A 280 -11.81 -9.14 11.90
C THR A 280 -13.09 -8.68 12.57
N ARG A 281 -13.46 -9.28 13.72
CA ARG A 281 -14.61 -8.84 14.54
C ARG A 281 -14.42 -7.44 15.11
N ASP A 282 -13.19 -7.08 15.43
CA ASP A 282 -12.81 -5.78 15.97
C ASP A 282 -12.53 -4.73 14.88
N TYR A 283 -12.39 -5.14 13.63
CA TYR A 283 -11.93 -4.26 12.55
C TYR A 283 -12.91 -3.12 12.23
N VAL A 284 -14.19 -3.44 12.07
CA VAL A 284 -15.23 -2.42 11.81
C VAL A 284 -15.48 -1.55 13.04
N PRO A 285 -15.63 -2.07 14.27
CA PRO A 285 -15.67 -1.23 15.48
C PRO A 285 -14.48 -0.27 15.58
N LYS A 286 -13.28 -0.72 15.24
CA LYS A 286 -12.07 0.10 15.21
C LYS A 286 -12.14 1.20 14.13
N LEU A 287 -12.68 0.88 12.95
CA LEU A 287 -12.90 1.84 11.87
C LEU A 287 -13.89 2.94 12.29
N ILE A 288 -15.02 2.56 12.86
CA ILE A 288 -16.06 3.47 13.36
C ILE A 288 -15.46 4.41 14.43
N ALA A 289 -14.78 3.84 15.42
CA ALA A 289 -14.13 4.63 16.47
C ALA A 289 -13.08 5.60 15.92
N ALA A 290 -12.31 5.18 14.91
CA ALA A 290 -11.34 6.05 14.26
C ALA A 290 -12.01 7.21 13.51
N ALA A 291 -13.13 6.96 12.85
CA ALA A 291 -13.93 7.99 12.20
C ALA A 291 -14.53 8.96 13.22
N LEU A 292 -15.14 8.47 14.31
CA LEU A 292 -15.71 9.29 15.38
C LEU A 292 -14.66 10.23 15.98
N VAL A 293 -13.55 9.67 16.46
CA VAL A 293 -12.49 10.47 17.09
C VAL A 293 -11.79 11.38 16.08
N GLY A 294 -11.62 10.92 14.84
CA GLY A 294 -10.92 11.67 13.80
C GLY A 294 -11.73 12.85 13.23
N LYS A 295 -13.06 12.73 13.13
CA LYS A 295 -13.93 13.83 12.66
C LYS A 295 -14.33 14.80 13.76
N GLU A 296 -14.38 14.36 15.01
CA GLU A 296 -14.73 15.16 16.16
C GLU A 296 -13.62 15.16 17.24
N PRO A 297 -12.37 15.46 16.87
CA PRO A 297 -11.23 15.27 17.78
C PRO A 297 -11.39 16.07 19.08
N ALA A 298 -11.94 17.29 19.02
CA ALA A 298 -12.17 18.13 20.19
C ALA A 298 -13.15 17.48 21.20
N ARG A 299 -14.21 16.80 20.71
CA ARG A 299 -15.17 16.06 21.54
C ARG A 299 -14.49 14.99 22.40
N TYR A 300 -13.44 14.40 21.88
CA TYR A 300 -12.65 13.34 22.53
C TYR A 300 -11.35 13.85 23.15
N GLY A 301 -11.18 15.17 23.24
CA GLY A 301 -10.01 15.80 23.83
C GLY A 301 -8.71 15.55 23.05
N VAL A 302 -8.78 15.23 21.77
CA VAL A 302 -7.63 15.05 20.88
C VAL A 302 -7.35 16.36 20.15
N THR A 303 -6.09 16.80 20.17
CA THR A 303 -5.62 17.99 19.46
C THR A 303 -4.44 17.61 18.56
N PHE A 304 -4.36 18.20 17.39
CA PHE A 304 -3.26 18.01 16.44
C PHE A 304 -3.15 19.22 15.51
N ASP A 305 -1.96 19.43 14.98
CA ASP A 305 -1.72 20.44 13.95
C ASP A 305 -1.92 19.82 12.57
N THR A 306 -2.56 20.56 11.66
CA THR A 306 -2.65 20.17 10.25
C THR A 306 -1.36 20.55 9.51
N VAL A 307 -1.06 19.82 8.44
CA VAL A 307 0.06 20.11 7.52
C VAL A 307 -0.46 20.34 6.12
N ALA A 308 0.35 21.02 5.28
CA ALA A 308 0.00 21.24 3.89
C ALA A 308 -0.27 19.91 3.17
N PRO A 309 -1.28 19.85 2.29
CA PRO A 309 -1.64 18.63 1.58
C PRO A 309 -0.51 18.08 0.71
N PHE A 310 -0.54 16.75 0.49
CA PHE A 310 0.34 16.06 -0.44
C PHE A 310 0.19 16.61 -1.85
N ALA A 311 1.20 17.36 -2.30
CA ALA A 311 1.23 17.98 -3.61
C ALA A 311 2.63 17.80 -4.24
N TYR A 312 2.68 17.68 -5.55
CA TYR A 312 3.92 17.48 -6.29
C TYR A 312 3.79 17.86 -7.75
N ASP A 313 4.90 18.20 -8.37
CA ASP A 313 5.07 18.16 -9.81
C ASP A 313 5.71 16.82 -10.21
N SER A 314 5.79 16.56 -11.51
CA SER A 314 6.45 15.34 -12.01
C SER A 314 7.35 15.68 -13.19
N VAL A 315 8.52 15.04 -13.22
CA VAL A 315 9.46 15.11 -14.33
C VAL A 315 9.65 13.72 -14.92
N ARG A 316 9.82 13.64 -16.23
CA ARG A 316 10.08 12.38 -16.91
C ARG A 316 11.59 12.16 -17.01
N VAL A 317 12.05 11.00 -16.55
CA VAL A 317 13.47 10.64 -16.59
C VAL A 317 13.66 9.25 -17.20
N GLY A 318 14.81 9.04 -17.79
CA GLY A 318 15.19 7.76 -18.37
C GLY A 318 15.34 6.64 -17.37
N GLY A 319 15.70 5.44 -17.84
CA GLY A 319 16.04 4.31 -16.97
C GLY A 319 17.40 4.46 -16.33
N SER A 320 17.56 3.88 -15.13
CA SER A 320 18.81 3.93 -14.34
C SER A 320 19.25 5.36 -13.96
N VAL A 321 18.29 6.27 -13.74
CA VAL A 321 18.59 7.62 -13.24
C VAL A 321 18.49 7.63 -11.71
N PRO A 322 19.56 8.04 -11.00
CA PRO A 322 19.52 8.17 -9.54
C PRO A 322 18.52 9.24 -9.10
N VAL A 323 17.73 8.95 -8.06
CA VAL A 323 16.86 9.96 -7.43
C VAL A 323 17.68 11.16 -6.93
N ALA A 324 18.93 10.93 -6.54
CA ALA A 324 19.86 11.98 -6.11
C ALA A 324 20.20 12.97 -7.25
N ALA A 325 20.33 12.51 -8.50
CA ALA A 325 20.54 13.40 -9.65
C ALA A 325 19.30 14.30 -9.88
N VAL A 326 18.10 13.72 -9.77
CA VAL A 326 16.86 14.51 -9.85
C VAL A 326 16.78 15.52 -8.70
N ALA A 327 17.18 15.12 -7.49
CA ALA A 327 17.23 16.01 -6.32
C ALA A 327 18.16 17.20 -6.54
N ALA A 328 19.36 16.96 -7.10
CA ALA A 328 20.34 18.00 -7.41
C ALA A 328 19.80 19.04 -8.41
N VAL A 329 19.24 18.56 -9.52
CA VAL A 329 18.67 19.42 -10.58
C VAL A 329 17.52 20.28 -10.07
N THR A 330 16.67 19.70 -9.20
CA THR A 330 15.50 20.39 -8.66
C THR A 330 15.79 21.18 -7.38
N SER A 331 17.06 21.22 -6.94
CA SER A 331 17.47 21.87 -5.68
C SER A 331 16.61 21.40 -4.51
N THR A 332 16.45 20.07 -4.39
CA THR A 332 15.60 19.38 -3.42
C THR A 332 16.44 18.44 -2.58
N THR A 333 16.06 18.22 -1.34
CA THR A 333 16.76 17.23 -0.49
C THR A 333 16.41 15.80 -0.88
N LEU A 334 17.37 14.90 -0.67
CA LEU A 334 17.15 13.48 -0.91
C LEU A 334 16.01 12.91 -0.04
N SER A 335 15.83 13.45 1.17
CA SER A 335 14.71 13.08 2.07
C SER A 335 13.37 13.40 1.45
N GLN A 336 13.18 14.62 0.97
CA GLN A 336 11.95 15.05 0.28
C GLN A 336 11.66 14.19 -0.96
N MET A 337 12.70 13.91 -1.75
CA MET A 337 12.56 13.06 -2.94
C MET A 337 12.14 11.64 -2.59
N ARG A 338 12.67 11.07 -1.49
CA ARG A 338 12.27 9.74 -1.01
C ARG A 338 10.84 9.71 -0.47
N GLU A 339 10.40 10.78 0.19
CA GLU A 339 9.02 10.93 0.68
C GLU A 339 8.02 11.04 -0.48
N LEU A 340 8.35 11.77 -1.54
CA LEU A 340 7.50 11.87 -2.72
C LEU A 340 7.50 10.59 -3.57
N ASN A 341 8.60 9.80 -3.54
CA ASN A 341 8.78 8.61 -4.36
C ASN A 341 9.10 7.34 -3.53
N PRO A 342 8.32 7.00 -2.51
CA PRO A 342 8.62 5.87 -1.61
C PRO A 342 8.55 4.51 -2.31
N TYR A 343 8.00 4.46 -3.51
CA TYR A 343 7.89 3.26 -4.35
C TYR A 343 9.18 2.91 -5.10
N LEU A 344 10.14 3.84 -5.25
CA LEU A 344 11.43 3.63 -5.91
C LEU A 344 12.42 2.98 -4.94
N LEU A 345 12.40 1.66 -4.83
CA LEU A 345 13.11 0.94 -3.77
C LEU A 345 14.64 1.05 -3.84
N ARG A 346 15.22 1.20 -5.02
CA ARG A 346 16.68 1.14 -5.22
C ARG A 346 17.32 2.51 -5.46
N GLY A 347 16.61 3.59 -5.11
CA GLY A 347 17.12 4.94 -5.19
C GLY A 347 17.34 5.45 -6.62
N MET A 348 16.74 4.80 -7.60
CA MET A 348 16.82 5.12 -9.01
C MET A 348 15.60 4.62 -9.78
N THR A 349 15.40 5.10 -10.98
CA THR A 349 14.44 4.53 -11.93
C THR A 349 14.90 3.14 -12.39
N PRO A 350 13.97 2.19 -12.66
CA PRO A 350 14.32 0.86 -13.16
C PRO A 350 15.15 0.93 -14.44
N PRO A 351 16.14 0.04 -14.62
CA PRO A 351 16.91 -0.03 -15.86
C PRO A 351 16.03 -0.27 -17.08
N GLY A 352 16.26 0.51 -18.14
CA GLY A 352 15.54 0.37 -19.41
C GLY A 352 14.12 0.96 -19.43
N GLU A 353 13.66 1.59 -18.36
CA GLU A 353 12.32 2.15 -18.26
C GLU A 353 12.36 3.66 -17.98
N SER A 354 11.80 4.49 -18.85
CA SER A 354 11.51 5.89 -18.53
C SER A 354 10.34 5.98 -17.57
N ARG A 355 10.47 6.83 -16.54
CA ARG A 355 9.42 6.99 -15.52
C ARG A 355 9.17 8.45 -15.16
N TRP A 356 7.96 8.72 -14.70
CA TRP A 356 7.64 9.95 -14.01
C TRP A 356 8.14 9.87 -12.57
N VAL A 357 8.95 10.83 -12.17
CA VAL A 357 9.47 11.00 -10.82
C VAL A 357 8.86 12.27 -10.24
N ARG A 358 8.30 12.17 -9.05
CA ARG A 358 7.70 13.32 -8.36
C ARG A 358 8.77 14.22 -7.77
N VAL A 359 8.55 15.50 -7.90
CA VAL A 359 9.38 16.56 -7.34
C VAL A 359 8.48 17.56 -6.59
N PRO A 360 8.99 18.37 -5.66
CA PRO A 360 8.18 19.39 -5.02
C PRO A 360 7.54 20.35 -6.03
N VAL A 361 6.38 20.88 -5.67
CA VAL A 361 5.64 21.86 -6.51
C VAL A 361 6.55 23.03 -6.87
N GLY A 362 6.50 23.46 -8.13
CA GLY A 362 7.30 24.54 -8.71
C GLY A 362 8.75 24.15 -9.07
N LYS A 363 9.15 22.86 -8.86
CA LYS A 363 10.52 22.41 -9.11
C LYS A 363 10.72 21.67 -10.44
N ALA A 364 9.66 21.48 -11.23
CA ALA A 364 9.75 20.83 -12.54
C ALA A 364 10.22 21.75 -13.68
N ALA A 365 10.23 23.07 -13.46
CA ALA A 365 10.57 24.04 -14.49
C ALA A 365 12.02 23.87 -14.99
N ASN A 366 12.17 23.84 -16.33
CA ASN A 366 13.46 23.70 -17.03
C ASN A 366 14.25 22.43 -16.60
N PHE A 367 13.52 21.36 -16.19
CA PHE A 367 14.16 20.16 -15.69
C PHE A 367 15.04 19.49 -16.74
N GLU A 368 14.56 19.34 -17.98
CA GLU A 368 15.29 18.65 -19.04
C GLU A 368 16.60 19.36 -19.36
N GLU A 369 16.56 20.69 -19.57
CA GLU A 369 17.76 21.50 -19.83
C GLU A 369 18.80 21.36 -18.71
N LYS A 370 18.37 21.51 -17.45
CA LYS A 370 19.27 21.39 -16.29
C LYS A 370 19.80 19.97 -16.10
N PHE A 371 18.99 18.96 -16.42
CA PHE A 371 19.38 17.58 -16.32
C PHE A 371 20.39 17.20 -17.39
N ASP A 372 20.22 17.73 -18.60
CA ASP A 372 21.16 17.50 -19.72
C ASP A 372 22.50 18.23 -19.53
N ALA A 373 22.49 19.31 -18.76
CA ALA A 373 23.70 20.02 -18.36
C ALA A 373 24.55 19.32 -17.29
N LEU A 374 24.01 18.28 -16.61
CA LEU A 374 24.78 17.48 -15.67
C LEU A 374 25.87 16.69 -16.41
N GLU A 375 27.01 16.50 -15.76
CA GLU A 375 28.05 15.60 -16.25
C GLU A 375 27.56 14.16 -16.33
N PRO A 376 28.05 13.32 -17.26
CA PRO A 376 27.63 11.94 -17.42
C PRO A 376 27.73 11.11 -16.12
N ASP A 377 28.75 11.35 -15.30
CA ASP A 377 28.95 10.64 -14.02
C ASP A 377 27.91 11.05 -12.96
N GLU A 378 27.40 12.28 -13.00
CA GLU A 378 26.34 12.75 -12.11
C GLU A 378 24.99 12.16 -12.47
N ARG A 379 24.74 11.85 -13.74
CA ARG A 379 23.54 11.20 -14.25
C ARG A 379 23.58 9.67 -14.11
N ALA A 380 24.79 9.09 -14.01
CA ALA A 380 24.97 7.65 -14.02
C ALA A 380 24.59 7.04 -12.66
N ALA A 381 23.77 5.99 -12.69
CA ALA A 381 23.50 5.19 -11.51
C ALA A 381 24.55 4.10 -11.26
N PHE A 382 25.30 3.72 -12.30
CA PHE A 382 26.20 2.58 -12.28
C PHE A 382 27.53 2.87 -12.97
N SER A 383 28.59 2.32 -12.37
CA SER A 383 29.88 2.08 -13.03
C SER A 383 29.99 0.57 -13.29
N PRO A 384 29.81 0.09 -14.54
CA PRO A 384 29.88 -1.34 -14.82
C PRO A 384 31.33 -1.84 -14.74
N VAL A 385 31.54 -2.95 -14.06
CA VAL A 385 32.84 -3.65 -14.00
C VAL A 385 32.68 -5.09 -14.47
N GLN A 386 33.74 -5.69 -15.01
CA GLN A 386 33.78 -7.13 -15.31
C GLN A 386 34.42 -7.89 -14.15
N SER A 387 33.77 -8.94 -13.70
CA SER A 387 34.29 -9.80 -12.65
C SER A 387 35.54 -10.55 -13.14
N LYS A 388 36.60 -10.60 -12.31
CA LYS A 388 37.83 -11.37 -12.57
C LYS A 388 37.73 -12.75 -11.94
N LYS A 389 38.57 -13.70 -12.38
CA LYS A 389 38.68 -15.02 -11.78
C LYS A 389 39.03 -14.91 -10.28
N GLY A 390 38.25 -15.57 -9.43
CA GLY A 390 38.46 -15.57 -7.97
C GLY A 390 37.78 -14.40 -7.25
N GLU A 391 37.18 -13.44 -7.93
CA GLU A 391 36.45 -12.35 -7.27
C GLU A 391 35.09 -12.80 -6.74
N SER A 392 34.70 -12.21 -5.63
CA SER A 392 33.37 -12.39 -5.01
C SER A 392 32.61 -11.08 -4.98
N MET A 393 31.28 -11.15 -4.75
CA MET A 393 30.48 -9.94 -4.51
C MET A 393 31.04 -9.11 -3.36
N SER A 394 31.57 -9.75 -2.31
CA SER A 394 32.16 -9.06 -1.16
C SER A 394 33.44 -8.32 -1.52
N SER A 395 34.33 -8.93 -2.34
CA SER A 395 35.55 -8.27 -2.76
C SER A 395 35.33 -7.08 -3.66
N ILE A 396 34.38 -7.19 -4.63
CA ILE A 396 34.02 -6.07 -5.50
C ILE A 396 33.35 -4.96 -4.70
N ALA A 397 32.40 -5.30 -3.80
CA ALA A 397 31.73 -4.32 -2.95
C ALA A 397 32.75 -3.53 -2.10
N LYS A 398 33.69 -4.22 -1.43
CA LYS A 398 34.70 -3.59 -0.59
C LYS A 398 35.59 -2.61 -1.40
N LYS A 399 36.01 -2.98 -2.62
CA LYS A 399 36.78 -2.10 -3.52
C LYS A 399 36.07 -0.80 -3.86
N ASN A 400 34.72 -0.83 -3.86
CA ASN A 400 33.87 0.31 -4.24
C ASN A 400 33.21 0.98 -3.02
N GLY A 401 33.63 0.69 -1.80
CA GLY A 401 33.08 1.29 -0.58
C GLY A 401 31.64 0.89 -0.26
N LEU A 402 31.21 -0.30 -0.73
CA LEU A 402 29.87 -0.84 -0.56
C LEU A 402 29.89 -2.08 0.32
N SER A 403 28.75 -2.40 0.94
CA SER A 403 28.53 -3.73 1.50
C SER A 403 28.14 -4.73 0.39
N ALA A 404 28.45 -6.02 0.60
CA ALA A 404 28.03 -7.07 -0.33
C ALA A 404 26.51 -7.12 -0.52
N LYS A 405 25.74 -6.75 0.52
CA LYS A 405 24.28 -6.63 0.48
C LYS A 405 23.84 -5.52 -0.48
N GLN A 406 24.44 -4.35 -0.39
CA GLN A 406 24.15 -3.23 -1.29
C GLN A 406 24.47 -3.57 -2.74
N LEU A 407 25.65 -4.13 -3.02
CA LEU A 407 26.00 -4.55 -4.37
C LEU A 407 25.02 -5.61 -4.93
N ALA A 408 24.58 -6.54 -4.08
CA ALA A 408 23.62 -7.58 -4.46
C ALA A 408 22.25 -7.01 -4.83
N TRP A 409 21.81 -5.88 -4.27
CA TRP A 409 20.55 -5.25 -4.64
C TRP A 409 20.46 -4.91 -6.13
N TYR A 410 21.58 -4.57 -6.75
CA TYR A 410 21.63 -4.16 -8.14
C TYR A 410 22.05 -5.27 -9.09
N ASN A 411 22.41 -6.44 -8.53
CA ASN A 411 22.88 -7.60 -9.26
C ASN A 411 22.14 -8.89 -8.81
N PRO A 412 20.81 -8.96 -8.90
CA PRO A 412 20.05 -10.09 -8.37
C PRO A 412 20.26 -11.39 -9.16
N LYS A 413 20.76 -11.30 -10.40
CA LYS A 413 20.89 -12.45 -11.33
C LYS A 413 22.34 -12.87 -11.60
N VAL A 414 23.30 -12.51 -10.71
CA VAL A 414 24.68 -12.92 -10.93
C VAL A 414 24.89 -14.42 -10.75
N THR A 415 25.68 -15.02 -11.61
CA THR A 415 26.08 -16.43 -11.53
C THR A 415 27.22 -16.59 -10.53
N ARG A 416 27.02 -17.44 -9.53
CA ARG A 416 28.05 -17.80 -8.54
C ARG A 416 28.51 -19.23 -8.75
N LEU A 417 29.80 -19.44 -8.62
CA LEU A 417 30.42 -20.77 -8.62
C LEU A 417 30.14 -21.47 -7.28
N LYS A 418 30.41 -22.77 -7.20
CA LYS A 418 30.29 -23.56 -5.96
C LYS A 418 31.17 -23.01 -4.83
N SER A 419 32.29 -22.35 -5.15
CA SER A 419 33.17 -21.66 -4.19
C SER A 419 32.58 -20.37 -3.60
N GLY A 420 31.41 -19.88 -4.09
CA GLY A 420 30.87 -18.61 -3.73
C GLY A 420 31.44 -17.41 -4.52
N ASN A 421 32.47 -17.61 -5.31
CA ASN A 421 33.04 -16.61 -6.21
C ASN A 421 32.15 -16.41 -7.44
N LEU A 422 32.34 -15.28 -8.12
CA LEU A 422 31.66 -14.98 -9.39
C LEU A 422 32.32 -15.75 -10.54
N ALA A 423 31.55 -16.12 -11.53
CA ALA A 423 32.11 -16.55 -12.81
C ALA A 423 32.85 -15.35 -13.43
N ALA A 424 34.01 -15.60 -14.02
CA ALA A 424 34.83 -14.54 -14.64
C ALA A 424 34.09 -13.95 -15.87
N GLY A 425 34.33 -12.66 -16.14
CA GLY A 425 33.79 -11.98 -17.31
C GLY A 425 32.32 -11.52 -17.17
N GLN A 426 31.67 -11.73 -16.01
CA GLN A 426 30.32 -11.21 -15.81
C GLN A 426 30.32 -9.69 -15.64
N ARG A 427 29.37 -9.03 -16.30
CA ARG A 427 29.11 -7.61 -16.08
C ARG A 427 28.44 -7.43 -14.72
N ILE A 428 29.08 -6.71 -13.82
CA ILE A 428 28.58 -6.35 -12.48
C ILE A 428 28.26 -4.85 -12.50
N LEU A 429 27.03 -4.50 -12.16
CA LEU A 429 26.58 -3.13 -12.02
C LEU A 429 26.98 -2.63 -10.62
N VAL A 430 27.99 -1.81 -10.54
CA VAL A 430 28.42 -1.17 -9.29
C VAL A 430 27.65 0.14 -9.15
N PRO A 431 26.73 0.26 -8.18
CA PRO A 431 25.96 1.48 -8.01
C PRO A 431 26.85 2.61 -7.53
N THR A 432 26.56 3.82 -7.97
CA THR A 432 27.18 5.04 -7.44
C THR A 432 26.77 5.25 -5.98
N LYS A 433 27.58 5.98 -5.21
CA LYS A 433 27.22 6.33 -3.82
C LYS A 433 25.88 7.08 -3.73
N GLN A 434 25.59 7.93 -4.71
CA GLN A 434 24.32 8.65 -4.82
C GLN A 434 23.12 7.71 -4.96
N ALA A 435 23.23 6.71 -5.82
CA ALA A 435 22.17 5.73 -6.02
C ALA A 435 21.89 4.93 -4.71
N VAL A 436 22.96 4.51 -4.03
CA VAL A 436 22.82 3.73 -2.79
C VAL A 436 22.25 4.56 -1.64
N SER A 437 22.62 5.84 -1.54
CA SER A 437 22.11 6.73 -0.47
C SER A 437 20.60 6.95 -0.53
N ALA A 438 20.03 6.87 -1.72
CA ALA A 438 18.59 6.99 -1.95
C ALA A 438 17.82 5.67 -1.81
N ALA A 439 18.49 4.52 -1.77
CA ALA A 439 17.85 3.21 -1.69
C ALA A 439 17.23 2.94 -0.32
N PHE A 440 16.16 2.14 -0.32
CA PHE A 440 15.54 1.63 0.91
C PHE A 440 16.11 0.24 1.23
N ASP A 441 16.48 0.01 2.48
CA ASP A 441 16.86 -1.32 2.96
C ASP A 441 15.62 -2.13 3.32
N VAL A 442 14.94 -2.63 2.31
CA VAL A 442 13.73 -3.43 2.46
C VAL A 442 13.93 -4.83 1.88
N PRO A 443 13.24 -5.85 2.40
CA PRO A 443 13.22 -7.19 1.81
C PRO A 443 12.78 -7.16 0.35
N ASP A 444 13.07 -8.23 -0.40
CA ASP A 444 12.54 -8.37 -1.76
C ASP A 444 11.00 -8.41 -1.72
N PRO A 445 10.32 -7.40 -2.26
CA PRO A 445 8.88 -7.30 -2.18
C PRO A 445 8.16 -8.28 -3.12
N SER A 446 8.88 -8.86 -4.07
CA SER A 446 8.33 -9.87 -4.99
C SER A 446 8.16 -11.25 -4.33
N ILE A 447 8.84 -11.48 -3.19
CA ILE A 447 8.78 -12.74 -2.45
C ILE A 447 7.65 -12.64 -1.42
N GLU A 448 6.61 -13.45 -1.61
CA GLU A 448 5.55 -13.60 -0.62
C GLU A 448 6.09 -14.33 0.62
N LYS A 449 5.98 -13.69 1.77
CA LYS A 449 6.27 -14.32 3.06
C LYS A 449 4.96 -14.75 3.70
N TYR A 450 4.73 -16.04 3.71
CA TYR A 450 3.67 -16.59 4.56
C TYR A 450 4.24 -16.82 5.95
N PRO A 451 3.53 -16.49 7.03
CA PRO A 451 3.97 -16.82 8.37
C PRO A 451 4.19 -18.34 8.45
N LYS A 452 5.41 -18.75 8.82
CA LYS A 452 5.72 -20.18 9.00
C LYS A 452 4.76 -20.73 10.05
N ARG A 453 3.96 -21.74 9.69
CA ARG A 453 3.16 -22.49 10.65
C ARG A 453 4.06 -22.91 11.82
N GLY A 454 3.81 -22.38 12.99
CA GLY A 454 4.58 -22.73 14.18
C GLY A 454 4.54 -24.24 14.42
N LYS A 455 5.70 -24.87 14.47
CA LYS A 455 5.86 -26.33 14.73
C LYS A 455 5.29 -26.76 16.10
N SER A 456 4.77 -25.82 16.93
CA SER A 456 4.30 -26.08 18.28
C SER A 456 2.95 -26.81 18.38
N SER A 457 2.06 -26.68 17.39
CA SER A 457 0.75 -27.34 17.45
C SER A 457 0.79 -28.83 17.11
N ALA A 458 1.68 -29.25 16.20
CA ALA A 458 1.85 -30.66 15.86
C ALA A 458 2.51 -31.46 17.01
N LYS A 459 3.49 -30.86 17.72
CA LYS A 459 4.10 -31.49 18.90
C LYS A 459 3.10 -31.60 20.08
N LYS A 460 2.25 -30.59 20.33
CA LYS A 460 1.22 -30.67 21.37
C LYS A 460 0.12 -31.66 21.03
N ALA A 461 -0.30 -31.80 19.78
CA ALA A 461 -1.30 -32.77 19.35
C ALA A 461 -0.76 -34.21 19.43
N SER A 462 0.49 -34.45 19.03
CA SER A 462 1.13 -35.78 19.15
C SER A 462 1.40 -36.17 20.60
N ALA A 463 1.78 -35.21 21.46
CA ALA A 463 1.96 -35.45 22.90
C ALA A 463 0.62 -35.76 23.59
N LYS A 464 -0.47 -35.07 23.23
CA LYS A 464 -1.81 -35.35 23.75
C LYS A 464 -2.34 -36.71 23.29
N LYS A 465 -2.05 -37.12 22.06
CA LYS A 465 -2.38 -38.46 21.52
C LYS A 465 -1.58 -39.56 22.21
N LYS A 466 -0.30 -39.35 22.52
CA LYS A 466 0.54 -40.30 23.30
C LYS A 466 0.12 -40.38 24.77
N ALA A 467 -0.35 -39.29 25.37
CA ALA A 467 -0.85 -39.28 26.75
C ALA A 467 -2.20 -40.00 26.90
N LEU A 468 -3.11 -39.89 25.92
CA LEU A 468 -4.38 -40.65 25.91
C LEU A 468 -4.17 -42.16 25.69
N ALA A 469 -3.15 -42.57 24.94
CA ALA A 469 -2.85 -43.97 24.67
C ALA A 469 -2.16 -44.68 25.85
N LYS A 470 -1.73 -43.96 26.88
CA LYS A 470 -1.03 -44.50 28.06
C LYS A 470 -1.91 -44.62 29.31
N LYS A 471 -3.24 -44.39 29.24
CA LYS A 471 -4.13 -44.69 30.40
C LYS A 471 -4.33 -46.20 30.49
N PRO A 472 -3.94 -46.85 31.58
CA PRO A 472 -4.17 -48.30 31.78
C PRO A 472 -5.64 -48.57 31.88
N ALA A 473 -6.08 -49.66 31.22
CA ALA A 473 -7.44 -50.17 31.31
C ALA A 473 -7.74 -50.54 32.77
N HIS A 474 -8.80 -49.97 33.34
CA HIS A 474 -9.29 -50.34 34.66
C HIS A 474 -9.64 -51.84 34.67
N ARG A 475 -8.84 -52.62 35.39
CA ARG A 475 -9.09 -54.03 35.72
C ARG A 475 -10.39 -54.11 36.55
N LYS A 476 -11.45 -54.67 35.97
CA LYS A 476 -12.66 -55.03 36.70
C LYS A 476 -12.28 -56.09 37.79
N ARG A 477 -12.52 -55.76 39.02
CA ARG A 477 -12.48 -56.76 40.14
C ARG A 477 -13.64 -57.71 39.98
N PRO A 478 -13.45 -59.05 40.21
CA PRO A 478 -14.57 -60.03 40.27
C PRO A 478 -15.38 -59.84 41.55
N ALA A 479 -16.69 -59.93 41.40
CA ALA A 479 -17.62 -59.97 42.55
C ALA A 479 -17.39 -61.23 43.40
N ALA A 480 -17.17 -61.06 44.70
CA ALA A 480 -17.19 -62.15 45.67
C ALA A 480 -18.62 -62.42 46.07
N ASN A 481 -19.05 -63.70 45.90
CA ASN A 481 -20.23 -64.25 46.49
C ASN A 481 -20.12 -64.26 48.01
N ARG A 482 -21.08 -63.67 48.69
CA ARG A 482 -21.85 -64.29 49.83
C ARG A 482 -23.13 -63.49 50.08
#